data_3481759ea9ca0469de11449eafe72dd7
#
_entry.id   3481759ea9ca0469de11449eafe72dd7
#
_cell.length_a   1.000
_cell.length_b   1.000
_cell.length_c   1.000
_cell.angle_alpha   90.00
_cell.angle_beta   90.00
_cell.angle_gamma   90.00
#
_symmetry.space_group_name_H-M   'P 1'
#
loop_
_entity.id
_entity.type
_entity.pdbx_description
1 polymer ?
#
loop_
_entity_poly.entity_id
_entity_poly.type
_entity_poly.pdbx_seq_one_letter_code
_entity_poly.pdbx_strand_id
1 'polypeptide(L)'
;MYTKELILDEVNAIREEIGHDEVNIFIEDIYFENNELWIITEDRPDKSAIIGKGGWVVGKLKEKLGLDSIHVESYGDFLNKRYKLKLSKKTIRNIDSNLVGLNNLEKTIDNKLENIYSFNFDRYFSENEFDESENIEAVVALSGGVDSSFSLILAKKLGFNPIAVTVDPGTIILPNQFKKNISTLVESLNVRHEYIKADYSQVIGESFSGSVHPCGRCSKNTGKLVNQYAKDNEIPIIVFGDMLATGSQCINLQEDSLYRLNLPASLSVGKQEIKSLIRNYDLQTFKGFGCPLLYEVHKKFPHMRKFSIQRILRETRSGALEPGEALDLIWSFNKVK
;
A
#
# COMPACT_ATOMS: atom_id res chain seq x y z
N MET A 1 -22.29 16.06 20.22
CA MET A 1 -22.05 15.98 18.75
C MET A 1 -20.90 16.90 18.44
N TYR A 2 -19.86 16.42 17.79
CA TYR A 2 -18.70 17.26 17.43
C TYR A 2 -19.08 18.17 16.26
N THR A 3 -18.80 19.49 16.38
CA THR A 3 -18.99 20.46 15.29
C THR A 3 -17.65 20.97 14.80
N LYS A 4 -17.63 21.55 13.60
CA LYS A 4 -16.40 22.14 13.02
C LYS A 4 -15.84 23.24 13.93
N GLU A 5 -16.72 24.09 14.45
CA GLU A 5 -16.37 25.19 15.35
C GLU A 5 -15.73 24.67 16.63
N LEU A 6 -16.33 23.67 17.29
CA LEU A 6 -15.78 23.07 18.50
C LEU A 6 -14.38 22.51 18.28
N ILE A 7 -14.18 21.79 17.17
CA ILE A 7 -12.86 21.19 16.86
C ILE A 7 -11.84 22.28 16.54
N LEU A 8 -12.22 23.34 15.82
CA LEU A 8 -11.33 24.47 15.51
C LEU A 8 -10.91 25.21 16.79
N ASP A 9 -11.86 25.50 17.68
CA ASP A 9 -11.56 26.16 18.95
C ASP A 9 -10.58 25.33 19.80
N GLU A 10 -10.80 24.02 19.88
CA GLU A 10 -9.92 23.12 20.61
C GLU A 10 -8.52 23.00 19.98
N VAL A 11 -8.44 22.90 18.65
CA VAL A 11 -7.17 22.85 17.92
C VAL A 11 -6.40 24.16 18.12
N ASN A 12 -7.06 25.33 18.02
CA ASN A 12 -6.43 26.62 18.20
C ASN A 12 -5.92 26.80 19.64
N ALA A 13 -6.72 26.42 20.64
CA ALA A 13 -6.30 26.46 22.05
C ALA A 13 -5.08 25.57 22.32
N ILE A 14 -5.05 24.36 21.77
CA ILE A 14 -3.89 23.47 21.89
C ILE A 14 -2.65 24.05 21.18
N ARG A 15 -2.82 24.64 20.00
CA ARG A 15 -1.72 25.26 19.25
C ARG A 15 -1.11 26.44 20.00
N GLU A 16 -1.96 27.30 20.61
CA GLU A 16 -1.53 28.42 21.45
C GLU A 16 -0.77 27.93 22.70
N GLU A 17 -1.29 26.91 23.40
CA GLU A 17 -0.65 26.28 24.57
C GLU A 17 0.78 25.81 24.29
N ILE A 18 1.03 25.25 23.08
CA ILE A 18 2.35 24.75 22.69
C ILE A 18 3.20 25.76 21.92
N GLY A 19 2.76 27.03 21.86
CA GLY A 19 3.51 28.13 21.24
C GLY A 19 3.64 28.06 19.72
N HIS A 20 2.64 27.47 19.03
CA HIS A 20 2.56 27.50 17.58
C HIS A 20 1.92 28.81 17.11
N ASP A 21 2.37 29.27 15.94
CA ASP A 21 1.78 30.45 15.30
C ASP A 21 0.29 30.23 15.00
N GLU A 22 -0.47 31.34 15.10
CA GLU A 22 -1.87 31.37 14.67
C GLU A 22 -1.95 31.17 13.16
N VAL A 23 -2.82 30.25 12.73
CA VAL A 23 -3.11 29.98 11.33
C VAL A 23 -4.60 29.79 11.12
N ASN A 24 -5.11 30.28 9.99
CA ASN A 24 -6.47 29.97 9.60
C ASN A 24 -6.53 28.51 9.14
N ILE A 25 -7.40 27.73 9.76
CA ILE A 25 -7.62 26.31 9.45
C ILE A 25 -9.05 26.14 8.96
N PHE A 26 -9.20 25.45 7.85
CA PHE A 26 -10.50 25.17 7.25
C PHE A 26 -10.83 23.69 7.34
N ILE A 27 -11.99 23.38 7.92
CA ILE A 27 -12.53 22.02 8.02
C ILE A 27 -13.70 21.89 7.06
N GLU A 28 -13.58 20.97 6.10
CA GLU A 28 -14.63 20.66 5.10
C GLU A 28 -15.73 19.83 5.72
N ASP A 29 -15.37 18.78 6.48
CA ASP A 29 -16.36 17.86 7.06
C ASP A 29 -15.85 17.23 8.36
N ILE A 30 -16.79 16.76 9.19
CA ILE A 30 -16.50 15.97 10.40
C ILE A 30 -17.40 14.75 10.40
N TYR A 31 -16.77 13.58 10.57
CA TYR A 31 -17.47 12.31 10.70
C TYR A 31 -17.06 11.61 12.00
N PHE A 32 -18.03 11.10 12.74
CA PHE A 32 -17.79 10.44 14.03
C PHE A 32 -18.54 9.11 14.07
N GLU A 33 -17.81 8.05 14.33
CA GLU A 33 -18.34 6.69 14.47
C GLU A 33 -17.46 5.85 15.41
N ASN A 34 -18.06 5.00 16.23
CA ASN A 34 -17.34 4.03 17.10
C ASN A 34 -16.21 4.64 17.96
N ASN A 35 -16.44 5.82 18.55
CA ASN A 35 -15.47 6.58 19.34
C ASN A 35 -14.22 7.02 18.54
N GLU A 36 -14.32 7.05 17.22
CA GLU A 36 -13.30 7.56 16.31
C GLU A 36 -13.83 8.80 15.59
N LEU A 37 -12.95 9.79 15.39
CA LEU A 37 -13.26 11.06 14.74
C LEU A 37 -12.46 11.23 13.47
N TRP A 38 -13.12 11.50 12.35
CA TRP A 38 -12.50 11.92 11.09
C TRP A 38 -12.69 13.42 10.93
N ILE A 39 -11.58 14.14 10.81
CA ILE A 39 -11.54 15.57 10.51
C ILE A 39 -11.07 15.72 9.08
N ILE A 40 -11.97 16.19 8.22
CA ILE A 40 -11.70 16.38 6.80
C ILE A 40 -11.42 17.84 6.58
N THR A 41 -10.19 18.17 6.22
CA THR A 41 -9.77 19.55 5.95
C THR A 41 -9.94 19.91 4.47
N GLU A 42 -10.04 21.19 4.14
CA GLU A 42 -10.11 21.60 2.74
C GLU A 42 -8.86 21.18 1.97
N ASP A 43 -7.66 21.41 2.55
CA ASP A 43 -6.39 21.11 1.89
C ASP A 43 -5.36 20.55 2.87
N ARG A 44 -4.23 20.11 2.34
CA ARG A 44 -3.11 19.51 3.08
C ARG A 44 -2.42 20.46 4.07
N PRO A 45 -2.29 21.78 3.84
CA PRO A 45 -1.82 22.71 4.84
C PRO A 45 -2.67 22.68 6.13
N ASP A 46 -4.00 22.67 5.99
CA ASP A 46 -4.93 22.58 7.12
C ASP A 46 -4.78 21.24 7.86
N LYS A 47 -4.70 20.13 7.12
CA LYS A 47 -4.38 18.81 7.66
C LYS A 47 -3.10 18.86 8.50
N SER A 48 -2.04 19.47 7.98
CA SER A 48 -0.75 19.59 8.67
C SER A 48 -0.86 20.43 9.94
N ALA A 49 -1.65 21.49 9.93
CA ALA A 49 -1.87 22.37 11.07
C ALA A 49 -2.62 21.66 12.21
N ILE A 50 -3.63 20.84 11.89
CA ILE A 50 -4.38 20.03 12.87
C ILE A 50 -3.52 18.88 13.42
N ILE A 51 -2.71 18.21 12.57
CA ILE A 51 -1.81 17.17 13.06
C ILE A 51 -0.74 17.76 13.98
N GLY A 52 -0.18 18.89 13.61
CA GLY A 52 0.92 19.54 14.31
C GLY A 52 2.24 18.81 14.17
N LYS A 53 3.34 19.43 14.60
CA LYS A 53 4.69 18.85 14.52
C LYS A 53 4.75 17.54 15.32
N GLY A 54 5.09 16.45 14.64
CA GLY A 54 5.19 15.13 15.28
C GLY A 54 3.86 14.56 15.78
N GLY A 55 2.72 15.09 15.34
CA GLY A 55 1.40 14.65 15.78
C GLY A 55 0.96 15.18 17.15
N TRP A 56 1.64 16.19 17.69
CA TRP A 56 1.40 16.71 19.03
C TRP A 56 0.01 17.33 19.20
N VAL A 57 -0.45 18.12 18.22
CA VAL A 57 -1.75 18.79 18.31
C VAL A 57 -2.88 17.77 18.30
N VAL A 58 -2.87 16.86 17.31
CA VAL A 58 -3.89 15.81 17.19
C VAL A 58 -3.83 14.83 18.38
N GLY A 59 -2.64 14.55 18.92
CA GLY A 59 -2.48 13.71 20.11
C GLY A 59 -3.14 14.32 21.34
N LYS A 60 -2.88 15.60 21.63
CA LYS A 60 -3.54 16.33 22.72
C LYS A 60 -5.05 16.47 22.51
N LEU A 61 -5.47 16.71 21.27
CA LEU A 61 -6.90 16.78 20.94
C LEU A 61 -7.59 15.44 21.23
N LYS A 62 -6.96 14.34 20.84
CA LYS A 62 -7.45 12.98 21.13
C LYS A 62 -7.63 12.75 22.64
N GLU A 63 -6.61 13.08 23.44
CA GLU A 63 -6.64 12.94 24.90
C GLU A 63 -7.74 13.81 25.51
N LYS A 64 -7.85 15.07 25.09
CA LYS A 64 -8.83 16.03 25.61
C LYS A 64 -10.27 15.61 25.31
N LEU A 65 -10.51 15.02 24.12
CA LEU A 65 -11.84 14.56 23.71
C LEU A 65 -12.16 13.14 24.19
N GLY A 66 -11.19 12.40 24.76
CA GLY A 66 -11.39 11.03 25.25
C GLY A 66 -11.69 10.04 24.15
N LEU A 67 -11.11 10.21 22.96
CA LEU A 67 -11.37 9.39 21.77
C LEU A 67 -10.38 8.24 21.65
N ASP A 68 -10.80 7.17 20.95
CA ASP A 68 -9.92 6.05 20.64
C ASP A 68 -8.97 6.39 19.49
N SER A 69 -9.44 7.19 18.53
CA SER A 69 -8.63 7.63 17.39
C SER A 69 -9.13 8.95 16.80
N ILE A 70 -8.21 9.74 16.23
CA ILE A 70 -8.54 10.88 15.36
C ILE A 70 -7.80 10.71 14.05
N HIS A 71 -8.55 10.72 12.96
CA HIS A 71 -8.06 10.67 11.59
C HIS A 71 -8.18 12.06 10.97
N VAL A 72 -7.07 12.60 10.48
CA VAL A 72 -7.06 13.91 9.80
C VAL A 72 -6.69 13.71 8.35
N GLU A 73 -7.58 14.08 7.45
CA GLU A 73 -7.42 13.89 6.01
C GLU A 73 -7.78 15.15 5.24
N SER A 74 -7.21 15.33 4.04
CA SER A 74 -7.62 16.43 3.16
C SER A 74 -8.71 16.00 2.18
N TYR A 75 -9.66 16.88 1.92
CA TYR A 75 -10.76 16.62 0.99
C TYR A 75 -10.25 16.31 -0.43
N GLY A 76 -9.19 17.02 -0.86
CA GLY A 76 -8.56 16.74 -2.16
C GLY A 76 -8.02 15.33 -2.29
N ASP A 77 -7.48 14.74 -1.21
CA ASP A 77 -7.00 13.35 -1.21
C ASP A 77 -8.17 12.36 -1.34
N PHE A 78 -9.32 12.62 -0.69
CA PHE A 78 -10.52 11.82 -0.86
C PHE A 78 -11.12 11.92 -2.26
N LEU A 79 -11.17 13.10 -2.86
CA LEU A 79 -11.63 13.26 -4.25
C LEU A 79 -10.77 12.43 -5.20
N ASN A 80 -9.46 12.46 -5.04
CA ASN A 80 -8.53 11.67 -5.84
C ASN A 80 -8.74 10.15 -5.60
N LYS A 81 -8.87 9.72 -4.35
CA LYS A 81 -9.15 8.32 -3.98
C LYS A 81 -10.46 7.83 -4.60
N ARG A 82 -11.53 8.62 -4.45
CA ARG A 82 -12.86 8.34 -5.05
C ARG A 82 -12.80 8.22 -6.57
N TYR A 83 -12.08 9.12 -7.22
CA TYR A 83 -11.91 9.09 -8.67
C TYR A 83 -11.18 7.83 -9.14
N LYS A 84 -10.08 7.46 -8.48
CA LYS A 84 -9.32 6.23 -8.78
C LYS A 84 -10.16 4.97 -8.59
N LEU A 85 -10.93 4.86 -7.51
CA LEU A 85 -11.85 3.76 -7.25
C LEU A 85 -12.91 3.62 -8.37
N LYS A 86 -13.48 4.74 -8.82
CA LYS A 86 -14.43 4.74 -9.96
C LYS A 86 -13.77 4.27 -11.26
N LEU A 87 -12.51 4.66 -11.52
CA LEU A 87 -11.76 4.16 -12.68
C LEU A 87 -11.48 2.66 -12.58
N SER A 88 -11.08 2.17 -11.41
CA SER A 88 -10.87 0.74 -11.15
C SER A 88 -12.15 -0.05 -11.39
N LYS A 89 -13.28 0.42 -10.84
CA LYS A 89 -14.60 -0.21 -11.05
C LYS A 89 -14.97 -0.26 -12.53
N LYS A 90 -14.77 0.85 -13.27
CA LYS A 90 -15.00 0.88 -14.71
C LYS A 90 -14.13 -0.14 -15.46
N THR A 91 -12.88 -0.30 -15.05
CA THR A 91 -11.96 -1.27 -15.66
C THR A 91 -12.44 -2.70 -15.42
N ILE A 92 -12.85 -3.04 -14.19
CA ILE A 92 -13.38 -4.36 -13.84
C ILE A 92 -14.61 -4.69 -14.69
N ARG A 93 -15.55 -3.77 -14.82
CA ARG A 93 -16.78 -3.97 -15.61
C ARG A 93 -16.55 -4.14 -17.12
N ASN A 94 -15.42 -3.67 -17.63
CA ASN A 94 -15.05 -3.85 -19.03
C ASN A 94 -14.36 -5.21 -19.28
N ILE A 95 -14.07 -5.98 -18.23
CA ILE A 95 -13.55 -7.34 -18.36
C ILE A 95 -14.75 -8.26 -18.49
N ASP A 96 -14.90 -8.87 -19.66
CA ASP A 96 -15.93 -9.87 -19.93
C ASP A 96 -15.55 -11.19 -19.24
N SER A 97 -15.76 -11.24 -17.94
CA SER A 97 -15.42 -12.43 -17.16
C SER A 97 -16.35 -12.60 -15.97
N ASN A 98 -16.87 -13.79 -15.79
CA ASN A 98 -17.60 -14.21 -14.60
C ASN A 98 -16.66 -14.60 -13.45
N LEU A 99 -15.52 -13.95 -13.34
CA LEU A 99 -14.51 -14.25 -12.32
C LEU A 99 -15.00 -13.77 -10.95
N VAL A 100 -15.34 -14.68 -10.04
CA VAL A 100 -15.89 -14.40 -8.71
C VAL A 100 -15.02 -13.42 -7.93
N GLY A 101 -13.70 -13.61 -7.94
CA GLY A 101 -12.77 -12.69 -7.24
C GLY A 101 -12.82 -11.25 -7.75
N LEU A 102 -13.09 -11.02 -9.05
CA LEU A 102 -13.28 -9.67 -9.60
C LEU A 102 -14.63 -9.07 -9.18
N ASN A 103 -15.69 -9.87 -9.12
CA ASN A 103 -16.98 -9.43 -8.61
C ASN A 103 -16.89 -9.02 -7.13
N ASN A 104 -16.14 -9.78 -6.33
CA ASN A 104 -15.90 -9.46 -4.93
C ASN A 104 -15.02 -8.21 -4.76
N LEU A 105 -14.04 -8.03 -5.64
CA LEU A 105 -13.26 -6.79 -5.70
C LEU A 105 -14.14 -5.58 -6.04
N GLU A 106 -15.09 -5.71 -6.99
CA GLU A 106 -16.05 -4.65 -7.31
C GLU A 106 -16.92 -4.30 -6.11
N LYS A 107 -17.50 -5.31 -5.40
CA LYS A 107 -18.27 -5.10 -4.17
C LYS A 107 -17.45 -4.39 -3.09
N THR A 108 -16.17 -4.76 -2.94
CA THR A 108 -15.26 -4.10 -1.99
C THR A 108 -15.03 -2.64 -2.38
N ILE A 109 -14.87 -2.34 -3.67
CA ILE A 109 -14.74 -0.96 -4.16
C ILE A 109 -16.02 -0.17 -3.89
N ASP A 110 -17.21 -0.76 -4.08
CA ASP A 110 -18.47 -0.10 -3.82
C ASP A 110 -18.63 0.25 -2.34
N ASN A 111 -18.40 -0.70 -1.45
CA ASN A 111 -18.43 -0.45 -0.02
C ASN A 111 -17.41 0.64 0.39
N LYS A 112 -16.19 0.61 -0.19
CA LYS A 112 -15.18 1.64 0.08
C LYS A 112 -15.57 3.02 -0.46
N LEU A 113 -16.36 3.10 -1.54
CA LEU A 113 -16.89 4.36 -2.08
C LEU A 113 -18.01 4.92 -1.19
N GLU A 114 -18.86 4.07 -0.63
CA GLU A 114 -19.94 4.42 0.30
C GLU A 114 -19.39 4.89 1.65
N ASN A 115 -18.36 4.20 2.16
CA ASN A 115 -17.74 4.46 3.46
C ASN A 115 -16.36 5.11 3.32
N ILE A 116 -16.20 6.10 2.44
CA ILE A 116 -14.90 6.60 2.01
C ILE A 116 -14.02 7.11 3.15
N TYR A 117 -14.60 7.61 4.24
CA TYR A 117 -13.88 8.11 5.41
C TYR A 117 -13.50 6.97 6.36
N SER A 118 -14.46 6.11 6.70
CA SER A 118 -14.36 5.10 7.77
C SER A 118 -14.15 3.67 7.28
N PHE A 119 -13.88 3.47 5.98
CA PHE A 119 -13.67 2.12 5.46
C PHE A 119 -12.48 1.43 6.15
N ASN A 120 -12.75 0.24 6.67
CA ASN A 120 -11.76 -0.60 7.32
C ASN A 120 -11.82 -2.03 6.77
N PHE A 121 -10.68 -2.57 6.32
CA PHE A 121 -10.61 -3.91 5.72
C PHE A 121 -10.97 -5.02 6.71
N ASP A 122 -10.54 -4.92 7.98
CA ASP A 122 -10.79 -5.96 8.98
C ASP A 122 -12.28 -6.06 9.28
N ARG A 123 -12.94 -4.91 9.51
CA ARG A 123 -14.40 -4.84 9.71
C ARG A 123 -15.14 -5.35 8.47
N TYR A 124 -14.77 -4.87 7.28
CA TYR A 124 -15.44 -5.27 6.04
C TYR A 124 -15.38 -6.78 5.82
N PHE A 125 -14.22 -7.41 5.97
CA PHE A 125 -14.08 -8.84 5.78
C PHE A 125 -14.56 -9.70 6.96
N SER A 126 -14.79 -9.14 8.14
CA SER A 126 -15.48 -9.84 9.23
C SER A 126 -17.00 -9.90 9.05
N GLU A 127 -17.56 -8.90 8.35
CA GLU A 127 -18.99 -8.81 8.07
C GLU A 127 -19.39 -9.44 6.72
N ASN A 128 -18.41 -9.63 5.81
CA ASN A 128 -18.62 -10.15 4.47
C ASN A 128 -17.69 -11.33 4.21
N GLU A 129 -18.19 -12.53 4.39
CA GLU A 129 -17.51 -13.75 3.93
C GLU A 129 -17.79 -13.95 2.45
N PHE A 130 -16.72 -14.08 1.67
CA PHE A 130 -16.82 -14.41 0.26
C PHE A 130 -16.66 -15.91 0.07
N ASP A 131 -17.61 -16.50 -0.64
CA ASP A 131 -17.59 -17.93 -0.94
C ASP A 131 -16.37 -18.33 -1.77
N GLU A 132 -15.65 -19.32 -1.28
CA GLU A 132 -14.49 -19.90 -1.97
C GLU A 132 -14.88 -20.98 -2.99
N SER A 133 -16.17 -21.28 -3.18
CA SER A 133 -16.65 -22.44 -3.93
C SER A 133 -16.42 -22.42 -5.44
N GLU A 134 -16.13 -21.25 -6.01
CA GLU A 134 -15.79 -21.10 -7.44
C GLU A 134 -14.35 -20.56 -7.62
N ASN A 135 -13.41 -21.16 -6.94
CA ASN A 135 -12.04 -20.68 -6.80
C ASN A 135 -11.28 -20.62 -8.12
N ILE A 136 -11.10 -19.41 -8.65
CA ILE A 136 -10.16 -19.18 -9.73
C ILE A 136 -8.77 -19.05 -9.14
N GLU A 137 -7.85 -19.88 -9.64
CA GLU A 137 -6.45 -19.78 -9.29
C GLU A 137 -5.87 -18.44 -9.74
N ALA A 138 -5.07 -17.84 -8.84
CA ALA A 138 -4.35 -16.62 -9.12
C ALA A 138 -2.91 -16.73 -8.62
N VAL A 139 -1.94 -16.47 -9.46
CA VAL A 139 -0.54 -16.36 -9.04
C VAL A 139 -0.34 -15.05 -8.32
N VAL A 140 0.15 -15.07 -7.08
CA VAL A 140 0.50 -13.87 -6.33
C VAL A 140 2.00 -13.73 -6.20
N ALA A 141 2.58 -12.69 -6.80
CA ALA A 141 4.01 -12.37 -6.69
C ALA A 141 4.33 -11.94 -5.25
N LEU A 142 4.93 -12.84 -4.46
CA LEU A 142 5.20 -12.64 -3.04
C LEU A 142 6.69 -12.39 -2.79
N SER A 143 7.04 -11.22 -2.29
CA SER A 143 8.42 -10.83 -1.97
C SER A 143 8.72 -10.77 -0.46
N GLY A 144 7.73 -11.05 0.39
CA GLY A 144 7.82 -10.90 1.85
C GLY A 144 7.82 -9.45 2.35
N GLY A 145 7.70 -8.48 1.45
CA GLY A 145 7.47 -7.07 1.77
C GLY A 145 5.99 -6.77 2.03
N VAL A 146 5.69 -5.67 2.72
CA VAL A 146 4.34 -5.31 3.18
C VAL A 146 3.31 -5.26 2.04
N ASP A 147 3.65 -4.73 0.87
CA ASP A 147 2.72 -4.55 -0.24
C ASP A 147 2.32 -5.90 -0.88
N SER A 148 3.28 -6.79 -1.07
CA SER A 148 3.02 -8.13 -1.61
C SER A 148 2.30 -9.02 -0.61
N SER A 149 2.62 -8.89 0.69
CA SER A 149 1.91 -9.59 1.77
C SER A 149 0.44 -9.15 1.85
N PHE A 150 0.18 -7.85 1.79
CA PHE A 150 -1.17 -7.32 1.70
C PHE A 150 -1.93 -7.90 0.49
N SER A 151 -1.26 -7.98 -0.67
CA SER A 151 -1.89 -8.50 -1.89
C SER A 151 -2.25 -9.98 -1.78
N LEU A 152 -1.43 -10.80 -1.11
CA LEU A 152 -1.74 -12.21 -0.87
C LEU A 152 -2.93 -12.37 0.09
N ILE A 153 -2.94 -11.62 1.21
CA ILE A 153 -4.05 -11.62 2.18
C ILE A 153 -5.34 -11.22 1.46
N LEU A 154 -5.28 -10.15 0.69
CA LEU A 154 -6.45 -9.61 0.00
C LEU A 154 -6.96 -10.55 -1.09
N ALA A 155 -6.08 -11.16 -1.87
CA ALA A 155 -6.47 -12.16 -2.88
C ALA A 155 -7.24 -13.32 -2.23
N LYS A 156 -6.75 -13.86 -1.10
CA LYS A 156 -7.44 -14.91 -0.35
C LYS A 156 -8.80 -14.43 0.17
N LYS A 157 -8.85 -13.25 0.78
CA LYS A 157 -10.11 -12.68 1.32
C LYS A 157 -11.14 -12.32 0.25
N LEU A 158 -10.74 -12.04 -0.97
CA LEU A 158 -11.63 -11.81 -2.11
C LEU A 158 -12.15 -13.09 -2.77
N GLY A 159 -11.76 -14.27 -2.25
CA GLY A 159 -12.22 -15.56 -2.75
C GLY A 159 -11.43 -16.10 -3.93
N PHE A 160 -10.24 -15.59 -4.25
CA PHE A 160 -9.32 -16.28 -5.13
C PHE A 160 -8.71 -17.49 -4.44
N ASN A 161 -8.28 -18.49 -5.24
CA ASN A 161 -7.38 -19.55 -4.79
C ASN A 161 -5.92 -19.15 -5.11
N PRO A 162 -5.24 -18.39 -4.22
CA PRO A 162 -3.94 -17.85 -4.53
C PRO A 162 -2.84 -18.91 -4.46
N ILE A 163 -1.94 -18.89 -5.44
CA ILE A 163 -0.65 -19.59 -5.39
C ILE A 163 0.42 -18.51 -5.22
N ALA A 164 1.05 -18.49 -4.06
CA ALA A 164 2.12 -17.54 -3.79
C ALA A 164 3.39 -17.97 -4.52
N VAL A 165 3.98 -17.08 -5.31
CA VAL A 165 5.20 -17.35 -6.07
C VAL A 165 6.27 -16.33 -5.69
N THR A 166 7.42 -16.84 -5.23
CA THR A 166 8.57 -16.03 -4.84
C THR A 166 9.75 -16.29 -5.76
N VAL A 167 10.22 -15.27 -6.44
CA VAL A 167 11.50 -15.34 -7.17
C VAL A 167 12.64 -15.16 -6.16
N ASP A 168 13.54 -16.14 -6.08
CA ASP A 168 14.71 -16.13 -5.18
C ASP A 168 16.00 -15.83 -5.96
N PRO A 169 16.46 -14.58 -5.99
CA PRO A 169 17.70 -14.17 -6.65
C PRO A 169 18.91 -14.19 -5.68
N GLY A 170 18.77 -14.80 -4.52
CA GLY A 170 19.78 -14.82 -3.46
C GLY A 170 19.59 -13.74 -2.39
N THR A 171 20.33 -13.91 -1.29
CA THR A 171 20.13 -13.16 -0.03
C THR A 171 20.40 -11.68 -0.08
N ILE A 172 21.20 -11.23 -1.05
CA ILE A 172 21.47 -9.79 -1.23
C ILE A 172 20.23 -9.02 -1.75
N ILE A 173 19.27 -9.71 -2.37
CA ILE A 173 18.01 -9.13 -2.86
C ILE A 173 16.83 -9.62 -2.03
N LEU A 174 16.81 -10.92 -1.68
CA LEU A 174 15.78 -11.54 -0.84
C LEU A 174 16.41 -12.05 0.48
N PRO A 175 16.60 -11.19 1.48
CA PRO A 175 17.18 -11.58 2.77
C PRO A 175 16.33 -12.62 3.52
N ASN A 176 16.97 -13.39 4.40
CA ASN A 176 16.30 -14.45 5.17
C ASN A 176 15.11 -13.95 6.00
N GLN A 177 15.14 -12.73 6.49
CA GLN A 177 14.04 -12.12 7.21
C GLN A 177 12.76 -11.98 6.34
N PHE A 178 12.90 -11.68 5.05
CA PHE A 178 11.75 -11.69 4.13
C PHE A 178 11.28 -13.11 3.83
N LYS A 179 12.20 -14.08 3.72
CA LYS A 179 11.84 -15.49 3.60
C LYS A 179 11.04 -16.00 4.82
N LYS A 180 11.40 -15.50 6.03
CA LYS A 180 10.63 -15.80 7.25
C LYS A 180 9.22 -15.21 7.17
N ASN A 181 9.06 -13.96 6.75
CA ASN A 181 7.73 -13.37 6.54
C ASN A 181 6.89 -14.16 5.53
N ILE A 182 7.53 -14.61 4.44
CA ILE A 182 6.87 -15.45 3.43
C ILE A 182 6.35 -16.73 4.05
N SER A 183 7.20 -17.51 4.75
CA SER A 183 6.77 -18.77 5.38
C SER A 183 5.67 -18.56 6.42
N THR A 184 5.84 -17.58 7.32
CA THR A 184 4.80 -17.23 8.30
C THR A 184 3.47 -16.94 7.66
N LEU A 185 3.47 -16.11 6.59
CA LEU A 185 2.23 -15.70 5.94
C LEU A 185 1.54 -16.83 5.18
N VAL A 186 2.29 -17.61 4.38
CA VAL A 186 1.70 -18.69 3.59
C VAL A 186 1.16 -19.81 4.47
N GLU A 187 1.83 -20.11 5.61
CA GLU A 187 1.36 -21.04 6.61
C GLU A 187 0.06 -20.54 7.28
N SER A 188 0.04 -19.26 7.72
CA SER A 188 -1.14 -18.68 8.38
C SER A 188 -2.38 -18.62 7.50
N LEU A 189 -2.18 -18.43 6.18
CA LEU A 189 -3.26 -18.38 5.19
C LEU A 189 -3.60 -19.74 4.58
N ASN A 190 -2.84 -20.78 4.90
CA ASN A 190 -2.91 -22.10 4.25
C ASN A 190 -2.90 -21.98 2.72
N VAL A 191 -1.87 -21.31 2.17
CA VAL A 191 -1.72 -21.04 0.74
C VAL A 191 -0.54 -21.81 0.18
N ARG A 192 -0.73 -22.43 -0.98
CA ARG A 192 0.37 -23.07 -1.75
C ARG A 192 1.43 -22.03 -2.08
N HIS A 193 2.71 -22.37 -1.87
CA HIS A 193 3.82 -21.48 -2.13
C HIS A 193 4.94 -22.17 -2.91
N GLU A 194 5.52 -21.46 -3.87
CA GLU A 194 6.64 -21.95 -4.66
C GLU A 194 7.76 -20.91 -4.79
N TYR A 195 9.01 -21.40 -4.73
CA TYR A 195 10.20 -20.60 -4.99
C TYR A 195 10.71 -20.85 -6.42
N ILE A 196 10.89 -19.78 -7.19
CA ILE A 196 11.60 -19.80 -8.47
C ILE A 196 13.03 -19.31 -8.24
N LYS A 197 14.00 -20.22 -8.30
CA LYS A 197 15.41 -19.82 -8.26
C LYS A 197 15.78 -19.06 -9.54
N ALA A 198 16.47 -17.93 -9.40
CA ALA A 198 16.83 -17.09 -10.53
C ALA A 198 18.24 -16.53 -10.40
N ASP A 199 18.97 -16.55 -11.49
CA ASP A 199 20.30 -15.92 -11.54
C ASP A 199 20.19 -14.42 -11.85
N TYR A 200 20.56 -13.58 -10.88
CA TYR A 200 20.62 -12.13 -11.02
C TYR A 200 22.07 -11.59 -11.00
N SER A 201 23.06 -12.44 -11.24
CA SER A 201 24.48 -12.07 -11.25
C SER A 201 24.78 -10.88 -12.17
N GLN A 202 24.16 -10.85 -13.35
CA GLN A 202 24.27 -9.72 -14.28
C GLN A 202 23.73 -8.42 -13.68
N VAL A 203 22.51 -8.46 -13.11
CA VAL A 203 21.89 -7.27 -12.49
C VAL A 203 22.73 -6.77 -11.33
N ILE A 204 23.26 -7.67 -10.52
CA ILE A 204 24.12 -7.36 -9.38
C ILE A 204 25.42 -6.72 -9.87
N GLY A 205 26.07 -7.32 -10.87
CA GLY A 205 27.32 -6.81 -11.46
C GLY A 205 27.14 -5.42 -12.07
N GLU A 206 26.13 -5.21 -12.91
CA GLU A 206 25.80 -3.91 -13.51
C GLU A 206 25.46 -2.86 -12.45
N SER A 207 24.79 -3.24 -11.36
CA SER A 207 24.48 -2.34 -10.26
C SER A 207 25.74 -1.93 -9.47
N PHE A 208 26.65 -2.87 -9.21
CA PHE A 208 27.92 -2.60 -8.53
C PHE A 208 28.97 -1.89 -9.39
N SER A 209 28.79 -1.86 -10.71
CA SER A 209 29.57 -1.00 -11.62
C SER A 209 29.05 0.44 -11.69
N GLY A 210 27.83 0.70 -11.15
CA GLY A 210 27.16 2.00 -11.26
C GLY A 210 26.48 2.26 -12.60
N SER A 211 26.40 1.24 -13.46
CA SER A 211 25.82 1.38 -14.81
C SER A 211 24.28 1.48 -14.77
N VAL A 212 23.65 0.79 -13.81
CA VAL A 212 22.19 0.75 -13.70
C VAL A 212 21.71 0.81 -12.24
N HIS A 213 20.52 1.39 -12.06
CA HIS A 213 19.80 1.28 -10.79
C HIS A 213 19.10 -0.10 -10.70
N PRO A 214 19.32 -0.89 -9.62
CA PRO A 214 18.91 -2.30 -9.58
C PRO A 214 17.39 -2.51 -9.72
N CYS A 215 16.57 -1.66 -9.08
CA CYS A 215 15.13 -1.91 -8.91
C CYS A 215 14.39 -2.14 -10.24
N GLY A 216 14.69 -1.36 -11.28
CA GLY A 216 14.01 -1.50 -12.58
C GLY A 216 14.33 -2.84 -13.27
N ARG A 217 15.59 -3.29 -13.21
CA ARG A 217 16.02 -4.58 -13.77
C ARG A 217 15.46 -5.75 -12.96
N CYS A 218 15.56 -5.69 -11.63
CA CYS A 218 14.99 -6.68 -10.74
C CYS A 218 13.48 -6.85 -10.98
N SER A 219 12.72 -5.74 -10.99
CA SER A 219 11.26 -5.78 -11.22
C SER A 219 10.90 -6.39 -12.58
N LYS A 220 11.64 -6.03 -13.65
CA LYS A 220 11.43 -6.59 -14.98
C LYS A 220 11.69 -8.10 -15.02
N ASN A 221 12.79 -8.56 -14.41
CA ASN A 221 13.15 -9.98 -14.40
C ASN A 221 12.16 -10.79 -13.55
N THR A 222 11.82 -10.30 -12.36
CA THR A 222 10.80 -10.93 -11.50
C THR A 222 9.47 -11.04 -12.24
N GLY A 223 9.01 -9.95 -12.87
CA GLY A 223 7.74 -9.96 -13.63
C GLY A 223 7.74 -11.00 -14.75
N LYS A 224 8.85 -11.13 -15.51
CA LYS A 224 8.96 -12.15 -16.57
C LYS A 224 8.84 -13.58 -16.01
N LEU A 225 9.52 -13.88 -14.90
CA LEU A 225 9.52 -15.22 -14.30
C LEU A 225 8.15 -15.59 -13.74
N VAL A 226 7.48 -14.65 -13.06
CA VAL A 226 6.13 -14.86 -12.53
C VAL A 226 5.11 -15.02 -13.65
N ASN A 227 5.20 -14.20 -14.72
CA ASN A 227 4.36 -14.35 -15.91
C ASN A 227 4.57 -15.72 -16.57
N GLN A 228 5.82 -16.16 -16.70
CA GLN A 228 6.11 -17.47 -17.28
C GLN A 228 5.53 -18.61 -16.44
N TYR A 229 5.69 -18.53 -15.12
CA TYR A 229 5.10 -19.50 -14.20
C TYR A 229 3.56 -19.61 -14.38
N ALA A 230 2.88 -18.46 -14.46
CA ALA A 230 1.43 -18.46 -14.65
C ALA A 230 1.03 -19.10 -16.00
N LYS A 231 1.77 -18.80 -17.08
CA LYS A 231 1.54 -19.39 -18.39
C LYS A 231 1.75 -20.90 -18.39
N ASP A 232 2.86 -21.38 -17.81
CA ASP A 232 3.21 -22.80 -17.75
C ASP A 232 2.21 -23.64 -16.93
N ASN A 233 1.48 -22.98 -16.01
CA ASN A 233 0.45 -23.61 -15.19
C ASN A 233 -0.98 -23.23 -15.63
N GLU A 234 -1.17 -22.56 -16.78
CA GLU A 234 -2.46 -22.17 -17.35
C GLU A 234 -3.33 -21.30 -16.39
N ILE A 235 -2.67 -20.51 -15.50
CA ILE A 235 -3.36 -19.66 -14.54
C ILE A 235 -3.60 -18.28 -15.15
N PRO A 236 -4.87 -17.84 -15.28
CA PRO A 236 -5.21 -16.65 -16.05
C PRO A 236 -4.95 -15.32 -15.34
N ILE A 237 -4.70 -15.33 -14.03
CA ILE A 237 -4.57 -14.11 -13.22
C ILE A 237 -3.23 -14.08 -12.49
N ILE A 238 -2.54 -12.94 -12.58
CA ILE A 238 -1.36 -12.63 -11.77
C ILE A 238 -1.63 -11.39 -10.93
N VAL A 239 -1.38 -11.50 -9.63
CA VAL A 239 -1.53 -10.42 -8.66
C VAL A 239 -0.17 -9.86 -8.25
N PHE A 240 -0.03 -8.55 -8.31
CA PHE A 240 1.13 -7.79 -7.84
C PHE A 240 0.77 -6.80 -6.74
N GLY A 241 1.78 -6.43 -5.95
CA GLY A 241 1.69 -5.43 -4.89
C GLY A 241 1.95 -3.99 -5.34
N ASP A 242 1.79 -3.66 -6.61
CA ASP A 242 2.05 -2.33 -7.12
C ASP A 242 0.95 -1.34 -6.70
N MET A 243 1.37 -0.19 -6.14
CA MET A 243 0.48 0.87 -5.68
C MET A 243 0.28 1.99 -6.70
N LEU A 244 1.17 2.12 -7.68
CA LEU A 244 1.18 3.25 -8.61
C LEU A 244 0.37 3.02 -9.89
N ALA A 245 0.06 1.77 -10.22
CA ALA A 245 -0.80 1.42 -11.35
C ALA A 245 -2.28 1.62 -10.95
N THR A 246 -2.71 2.84 -10.72
CA THR A 246 -4.02 3.19 -10.17
C THR A 246 -5.10 3.36 -11.23
N GLY A 247 -6.35 3.20 -10.83
CA GLY A 247 -7.51 3.41 -11.69
C GLY A 247 -7.50 2.49 -12.92
N SER A 248 -7.57 3.05 -14.11
CA SER A 248 -7.64 2.29 -15.37
C SER A 248 -6.43 1.37 -15.64
N GLN A 249 -5.33 1.55 -14.91
CA GLN A 249 -4.12 0.73 -15.06
C GLN A 249 -3.99 -0.36 -14.01
N CYS A 250 -4.95 -0.48 -13.09
CA CYS A 250 -4.88 -1.46 -12.00
C CYS A 250 -5.05 -2.90 -12.48
N ILE A 251 -5.75 -3.10 -13.59
CA ILE A 251 -5.92 -4.41 -14.25
C ILE A 251 -5.53 -4.25 -15.72
N ASN A 252 -4.62 -5.07 -16.19
CA ASN A 252 -4.15 -5.05 -17.56
C ASN A 252 -4.17 -6.46 -18.16
N LEU A 253 -4.79 -6.61 -19.33
CA LEU A 253 -4.63 -7.80 -20.13
C LEU A 253 -3.21 -7.80 -20.71
N GLN A 254 -2.46 -8.84 -20.40
CA GLN A 254 -1.17 -9.12 -20.99
C GLN A 254 -1.32 -9.98 -22.25
N GLU A 255 -0.22 -10.28 -22.91
CA GLU A 255 -0.20 -11.29 -23.97
C GLU A 255 -0.74 -12.64 -23.45
N ASP A 256 -1.30 -13.45 -24.33
CA ASP A 256 -1.82 -14.78 -24.03
C ASP A 256 -2.99 -14.83 -23.02
N SER A 257 -3.87 -13.83 -23.04
CA SER A 257 -5.07 -13.77 -22.20
C SER A 257 -4.81 -13.76 -20.68
N LEU A 258 -3.61 -13.35 -20.27
CA LEU A 258 -3.18 -13.28 -18.88
C LEU A 258 -3.54 -11.91 -18.28
N TYR A 259 -4.32 -11.88 -17.20
CA TYR A 259 -4.67 -10.66 -16.50
C TYR A 259 -3.65 -10.33 -15.39
N ARG A 260 -3.05 -9.17 -15.48
CA ARG A 260 -2.25 -8.60 -14.38
C ARG A 260 -3.13 -7.71 -13.51
N LEU A 261 -3.24 -8.05 -12.24
CA LEU A 261 -4.04 -7.33 -11.24
C LEU A 261 -3.13 -6.73 -10.17
N ASN A 262 -3.18 -5.41 -9.99
CA ASN A 262 -2.47 -4.69 -8.93
C ASN A 262 -3.47 -4.36 -7.80
N LEU A 263 -3.67 -5.26 -6.84
CA LEU A 263 -4.70 -5.14 -5.81
C LEU A 263 -4.59 -3.86 -4.96
N PRO A 264 -3.41 -3.43 -4.46
CA PRO A 264 -3.32 -2.19 -3.71
C PRO A 264 -3.74 -0.98 -4.53
N ALA A 265 -3.36 -0.95 -5.81
CA ALA A 265 -3.71 0.13 -6.73
C ALA A 265 -5.20 0.13 -7.06
N SER A 266 -5.83 -1.03 -7.26
CA SER A 266 -7.26 -1.15 -7.61
C SER A 266 -8.16 -0.60 -6.50
N LEU A 267 -7.75 -0.75 -5.25
CA LEU A 267 -8.46 -0.24 -4.08
C LEU A 267 -7.96 1.13 -3.60
N SER A 268 -7.02 1.74 -4.34
CA SER A 268 -6.44 3.05 -3.98
C SER A 268 -6.01 3.14 -2.52
N VAL A 269 -5.34 2.08 -2.02
CA VAL A 269 -4.91 2.00 -0.62
C VAL A 269 -3.66 2.83 -0.36
N GLY A 270 -3.58 3.41 0.85
CA GLY A 270 -2.38 4.02 1.39
C GLY A 270 -1.54 3.02 2.21
N LYS A 271 -0.29 3.38 2.50
CA LYS A 271 0.61 2.55 3.32
C LYS A 271 0.06 2.28 4.72
N GLN A 272 -0.72 3.19 5.29
CA GLN A 272 -1.32 3.00 6.61
C GLN A 272 -2.40 1.91 6.58
N GLU A 273 -3.26 1.89 5.55
CA GLU A 273 -4.27 0.84 5.37
C GLU A 273 -3.61 -0.53 5.19
N ILE A 274 -2.50 -0.60 4.41
CA ILE A 274 -1.71 -1.83 4.26
C ILE A 274 -1.17 -2.30 5.61
N LYS A 275 -0.52 -1.40 6.35
CA LYS A 275 0.07 -1.72 7.66
C LYS A 275 -0.98 -2.16 8.67
N SER A 276 -2.18 -1.59 8.64
CA SER A 276 -3.29 -1.98 9.51
C SER A 276 -3.66 -3.44 9.29
N LEU A 277 -3.96 -3.84 8.05
CA LEU A 277 -4.36 -5.20 7.72
C LEU A 277 -3.28 -6.25 8.05
N ILE A 278 -2.00 -5.95 7.73
CA ILE A 278 -0.91 -6.93 7.94
C ILE A 278 -0.55 -7.13 9.41
N ARG A 279 -0.92 -6.22 10.34
CA ARG A 279 -0.64 -6.38 11.79
C ARG A 279 -1.22 -7.67 12.37
N ASN A 280 -2.29 -8.19 11.78
CA ASN A 280 -2.97 -9.39 12.25
C ASN A 280 -2.23 -10.70 11.90
N TYR A 281 -1.09 -10.61 11.17
CA TYR A 281 -0.39 -11.77 10.62
C TYR A 281 1.04 -11.97 11.15
N ASP A 282 1.42 -11.37 12.26
CA ASP A 282 2.74 -11.49 12.92
C ASP A 282 3.94 -11.32 11.95
N LEU A 283 3.80 -10.41 10.98
CA LEU A 283 4.85 -10.13 10.02
C LEU A 283 5.83 -9.09 10.56
N GLN A 284 7.11 -9.38 10.42
CA GLN A 284 8.16 -8.43 10.79
C GLN A 284 8.16 -7.24 9.83
N THR A 285 8.13 -6.03 10.40
CA THR A 285 8.29 -4.79 9.65
C THR A 285 9.74 -4.34 9.67
N PHE A 286 10.26 -3.90 8.53
CA PHE A 286 11.65 -3.46 8.40
C PHE A 286 11.72 -1.96 8.23
N LYS A 287 12.64 -1.33 8.96
CA LYS A 287 12.93 0.10 8.80
C LYS A 287 13.85 0.30 7.59
N GLY A 288 13.56 1.31 6.78
CA GLY A 288 14.38 1.68 5.62
C GLY A 288 13.69 1.39 4.30
N PHE A 289 14.38 1.67 3.22
CA PHE A 289 13.88 1.59 1.86
C PHE A 289 14.67 0.58 1.03
N GLY A 290 13.97 -0.40 0.46
CA GLY A 290 14.54 -1.35 -0.49
C GLY A 290 15.24 -2.55 0.15
N CYS A 291 16.05 -3.23 -0.65
CA CYS A 291 16.80 -4.43 -0.29
C CYS A 291 18.27 -4.13 0.01
N PRO A 292 19.07 -5.08 0.56
CA PRO A 292 20.48 -4.89 0.81
C PRO A 292 21.29 -4.49 -0.43
N LEU A 293 20.99 -5.06 -1.61
CA LEU A 293 21.67 -4.63 -2.86
C LEU A 293 21.49 -3.13 -3.11
N LEU A 294 20.25 -2.62 -2.94
CA LEU A 294 19.99 -1.19 -3.13
C LEU A 294 20.75 -0.33 -2.12
N TYR A 295 20.81 -0.78 -0.86
CA TYR A 295 21.57 -0.10 0.19
C TYR A 295 23.06 0.01 -0.18
N GLU A 296 23.68 -1.09 -0.60
CA GLU A 296 25.10 -1.10 -1.00
C GLU A 296 25.36 -0.24 -2.24
N VAL A 297 24.46 -0.26 -3.22
CA VAL A 297 24.54 0.61 -4.41
C VAL A 297 24.43 2.09 -4.01
N HIS A 298 23.53 2.45 -3.11
CA HIS A 298 23.39 3.83 -2.62
C HIS A 298 24.63 4.30 -1.82
N LYS A 299 25.28 3.39 -1.11
CA LYS A 299 26.52 3.66 -0.39
C LYS A 299 27.66 3.93 -1.36
N LYS A 300 27.83 3.07 -2.36
CA LYS A 300 28.91 3.16 -3.35
C LYS A 300 28.67 4.30 -4.36
N PHE A 301 27.43 4.53 -4.74
CA PHE A 301 27.03 5.50 -5.78
C PHE A 301 25.92 6.43 -5.28
N PRO A 302 26.25 7.47 -4.47
CA PRO A 302 25.24 8.38 -3.89
C PRO A 302 24.32 9.04 -4.91
N HIS A 303 24.75 9.27 -6.14
CA HIS A 303 23.92 9.85 -7.21
C HIS A 303 22.76 8.93 -7.63
N MET A 304 22.83 7.62 -7.34
CA MET A 304 21.75 6.66 -7.62
C MET A 304 20.55 6.85 -6.66
N ARG A 305 20.72 7.52 -5.52
CA ARG A 305 19.64 7.82 -4.56
C ARG A 305 18.50 8.60 -5.20
N LYS A 306 18.80 9.43 -6.22
CA LYS A 306 17.77 10.21 -6.93
C LYS A 306 16.62 9.36 -7.49
N PHE A 307 16.88 8.15 -7.96
CA PHE A 307 15.85 7.27 -8.52
C PHE A 307 14.91 6.73 -7.44
N SER A 308 15.44 6.42 -6.26
CA SER A 308 14.66 6.01 -5.10
C SER A 308 13.85 7.18 -4.54
N ILE A 309 14.44 8.37 -4.45
CA ILE A 309 13.74 9.60 -4.06
C ILE A 309 12.59 9.88 -5.03
N GLN A 310 12.82 9.79 -6.34
CA GLN A 310 11.75 9.96 -7.34
C GLN A 310 10.61 8.96 -7.16
N ARG A 311 10.91 7.72 -6.78
CA ARG A 311 9.88 6.71 -6.48
C ARG A 311 9.06 7.13 -5.26
N ILE A 312 9.71 7.50 -4.15
CA ILE A 312 9.06 7.96 -2.93
C ILE A 312 8.14 9.16 -3.23
N LEU A 313 8.64 10.16 -3.96
CA LEU A 313 7.86 11.35 -4.33
C LEU A 313 6.66 11.01 -5.23
N ARG A 314 6.76 10.00 -6.11
CA ARG A 314 5.62 9.51 -6.90
C ARG A 314 4.57 8.85 -6.01
N GLU A 315 4.98 8.03 -5.05
CA GLU A 315 4.08 7.40 -4.09
C GLU A 315 3.37 8.47 -3.23
N THR A 316 4.09 9.49 -2.77
CA THR A 316 3.52 10.62 -2.02
C THR A 316 2.52 11.42 -2.86
N ARG A 317 2.88 11.77 -4.09
CA ARG A 317 2.00 12.51 -5.00
C ARG A 317 0.73 11.73 -5.35
N SER A 318 0.81 10.41 -5.38
CA SER A 318 -0.34 9.55 -5.66
C SER A 318 -1.27 9.36 -4.46
N GLY A 319 -0.89 9.84 -3.27
CA GLY A 319 -1.61 9.60 -2.01
C GLY A 319 -1.39 8.22 -1.41
N ALA A 320 -0.42 7.44 -1.94
CA ALA A 320 -0.09 6.12 -1.41
C ALA A 320 0.80 6.21 -0.15
N LEU A 321 1.58 7.28 -0.01
CA LEU A 321 2.52 7.50 1.08
C LEU A 321 2.33 8.91 1.66
N GLU A 322 2.23 9.00 2.97
CA GLU A 322 2.13 10.28 3.67
C GLU A 322 3.44 11.09 3.57
N PRO A 323 3.37 12.44 3.50
CA PRO A 323 4.55 13.30 3.39
C PRO A 323 5.57 13.10 4.50
N GLY A 324 5.13 12.88 5.75
CA GLY A 324 6.01 12.61 6.89
C GLY A 324 6.80 11.31 6.73
N GLU A 325 6.11 10.22 6.36
CA GLU A 325 6.76 8.94 6.07
C GLU A 325 7.74 9.03 4.89
N ALA A 326 7.36 9.78 3.84
CA ALA A 326 8.22 10.02 2.69
C ALA A 326 9.52 10.73 3.08
N LEU A 327 9.41 11.74 3.94
CA LEU A 327 10.55 12.48 4.46
C LEU A 327 11.48 11.58 5.26
N ASP A 328 10.94 10.75 6.15
CA ASP A 328 11.73 9.79 6.93
C ASP A 328 12.49 8.80 6.04
N LEU A 329 11.84 8.29 4.98
CA LEU A 329 12.47 7.41 4.01
C LEU A 329 13.61 8.11 3.26
N ILE A 330 13.41 9.37 2.82
CA ILE A 330 14.44 10.16 2.14
C ILE A 330 15.61 10.46 3.08
N TRP A 331 15.32 10.83 4.34
CA TRP A 331 16.35 11.06 5.36
C TRP A 331 17.15 9.79 5.67
N SER A 332 16.54 8.60 5.57
CA SER A 332 17.26 7.35 5.78
C SER A 332 18.43 7.15 4.82
N PHE A 333 18.38 7.70 3.59
CA PHE A 333 19.47 7.65 2.63
C PHE A 333 20.69 8.47 3.04
N ASN A 334 20.50 9.55 3.80
CA ASN A 334 21.58 10.39 4.29
C ASN A 334 22.34 9.77 5.48
N LYS A 335 21.72 8.78 6.15
CA LYS A 335 22.35 8.02 7.24
C LYS A 335 23.24 6.89 6.73
N VAL A 336 23.22 6.60 5.43
CA VAL A 336 24.10 5.63 4.76
C VAL A 336 25.48 6.27 4.59
N LYS A 337 26.39 5.98 5.53
CA LYS A 337 27.80 6.41 5.49
C LYS A 337 28.65 5.40 4.73
#